data_bbc3341fa1ca74e66eb8185b161905f1
#
_entry.id   bbc3341fa1ca74e66eb8185b161905f1
#
_cell.length_a   1.000
_cell.length_b   1.000
_cell.length_c   1.000
_cell.angle_alpha   90.00
_cell.angle_beta   90.00
_cell.angle_gamma   90.00
#
_symmetry.space_group_name_H-M   'P 1'
#
loop_
_entity.id
_entity.type
_entity.pdbx_description
1 polymer ?
#
loop_
_entity_poly.entity_id
_entity_poly.type
_entity_poly.pdbx_seq_one_letter_code
_entity_poly.pdbx_strand_id
1 'polypeptide(L)'
;YLPGKPLDGDYTFSKKVTIIGAGYDPDSAAATGITKITGKVYFAKNSKGSSMTGVRTEGRVYVRDSSITITRCNLESLEIQNGSNPIGFVYVGDCIIRNNIEGANEVVTNVLIERCILNSNFGGGNKTNNLLIKNCVLTYNGNYFLRELSNIIFQNSIFLSTNSSFIVGSSSLTFINNLFVRPAFSNITFVMTGNIFEVPESDIFVDSANGNYHIKPTCTQALTLATDGKEVGIYGTDNPFLVPTFAPRFISINNAESTKDGKLSVKMTVEARNR
;
A
#
# COMPACT_ATOMS: atom_id res chain seq x y z
N TYR A 1 -14.25 15.74 3.88
CA TYR A 1 -13.86 15.02 5.09
C TYR A 1 -14.91 13.96 5.42
N LEU A 2 -14.45 12.77 5.79
CA LEU A 2 -15.31 11.68 6.21
C LEU A 2 -15.18 11.46 7.72
N PRO A 3 -16.28 11.10 8.41
CA PRO A 3 -16.26 10.85 9.85
C PRO A 3 -15.52 9.55 10.19
N GLY A 4 -15.04 9.43 11.42
CA GLY A 4 -14.41 8.22 11.96
C GLY A 4 -15.45 7.17 12.37
N LYS A 5 -16.26 6.70 11.44
CA LYS A 5 -17.29 5.67 11.62
C LYS A 5 -17.46 4.83 10.36
N PRO A 6 -18.14 3.68 10.45
CA PRO A 6 -18.56 2.93 9.27
C PRO A 6 -19.48 3.75 8.36
N LEU A 7 -19.25 3.64 7.06
CA LEU A 7 -20.03 4.22 5.98
C LEU A 7 -20.48 3.06 5.08
N ASP A 8 -21.78 2.81 5.07
CA ASP A 8 -22.33 1.65 4.38
C ASP A 8 -22.62 1.93 2.91
N GLY A 9 -22.48 0.89 2.09
CA GLY A 9 -22.78 0.91 0.67
C GLY A 9 -21.62 1.26 -0.24
N ASP A 10 -21.91 1.25 -1.53
CA ASP A 10 -20.96 1.54 -2.61
C ASP A 10 -20.92 3.05 -2.91
N TYR A 11 -19.73 3.56 -3.18
CA TYR A 11 -19.51 4.97 -3.51
C TYR A 11 -18.91 5.11 -4.89
N THR A 12 -19.59 5.86 -5.76
CA THR A 12 -19.13 6.14 -7.12
C THR A 12 -18.87 7.65 -7.29
N PHE A 13 -17.63 7.97 -7.66
CA PHE A 13 -17.19 9.33 -7.92
C PHE A 13 -16.99 9.51 -9.42
N SER A 14 -17.83 10.34 -10.05
CA SER A 14 -17.77 10.70 -11.48
C SER A 14 -17.37 12.17 -11.69
N LYS A 15 -16.66 12.73 -10.73
CA LYS A 15 -16.02 14.05 -10.77
C LYS A 15 -14.79 14.04 -9.89
N LYS A 16 -13.88 14.98 -10.06
CA LYS A 16 -12.72 15.14 -9.18
C LYS A 16 -13.17 15.36 -7.74
N VAL A 17 -12.62 14.54 -6.82
CA VAL A 17 -12.88 14.62 -5.39
C VAL A 17 -11.59 14.44 -4.59
N THR A 18 -11.54 15.05 -3.42
CA THR A 18 -10.53 14.78 -2.39
C THR A 18 -11.22 14.16 -1.20
N ILE A 19 -10.91 12.91 -0.90
CA ILE A 19 -11.49 12.13 0.19
C ILE A 19 -10.47 12.08 1.32
N ILE A 20 -10.82 12.59 2.48
CA ILE A 20 -9.99 12.57 3.68
C ILE A 20 -10.77 11.90 4.79
N GLY A 21 -10.32 10.70 5.18
CA GLY A 21 -10.83 9.96 6.32
C GLY A 21 -10.15 10.36 7.63
N ALA A 22 -10.75 9.97 8.74
CA ALA A 22 -10.23 10.22 10.09
C ALA A 22 -9.01 9.31 10.42
N GLY A 23 -8.78 8.27 9.62
CA GLY A 23 -7.74 7.27 9.78
C GLY A 23 -8.29 5.87 9.54
N TYR A 24 -7.41 4.90 9.33
CA TYR A 24 -7.79 3.50 9.06
C TYR A 24 -7.37 2.53 10.16
N ASP A 25 -6.57 2.98 11.08
CA ASP A 25 -6.03 2.17 12.17
C ASP A 25 -6.69 2.57 13.50
N PRO A 26 -7.26 1.59 14.25
CA PRO A 26 -7.97 1.89 15.49
C PRO A 26 -7.10 2.55 16.56
N ASP A 27 -5.83 2.18 16.63
CA ASP A 27 -4.91 2.72 17.64
C ASP A 27 -4.56 4.17 17.36
N SER A 28 -4.36 4.52 16.08
CA SER A 28 -4.05 5.91 15.69
C SER A 28 -5.27 6.82 15.63
N ALA A 29 -6.46 6.26 15.53
CA ALA A 29 -7.73 6.97 15.46
C ALA A 29 -8.58 6.80 16.72
N ALA A 30 -7.98 6.55 17.88
CA ALA A 30 -8.68 6.23 19.13
C ALA A 30 -9.72 7.30 19.53
N ALA A 31 -9.41 8.59 19.33
CA ALA A 31 -10.31 9.69 19.69
C ALA A 31 -11.37 10.01 18.63
N THR A 32 -11.11 9.67 17.37
CA THR A 32 -11.98 10.07 16.25
C THR A 32 -12.76 8.87 15.67
N GLY A 33 -12.34 7.65 15.99
CA GLY A 33 -12.74 6.43 15.31
C GLY A 33 -12.10 6.31 13.92
N ILE A 34 -12.24 5.14 13.29
CA ILE A 34 -11.74 4.90 11.95
C ILE A 34 -12.80 5.21 10.89
N THR A 35 -12.38 5.78 9.77
CA THR A 35 -13.22 5.88 8.59
C THR A 35 -13.20 4.55 7.86
N LYS A 36 -14.32 3.82 7.87
CA LYS A 36 -14.46 2.51 7.23
C LYS A 36 -15.58 2.51 6.20
N ILE A 37 -15.27 2.26 4.93
CA ILE A 37 -16.26 2.05 3.87
C ILE A 37 -16.50 0.56 3.74
N THR A 38 -17.75 0.11 3.95
CA THR A 38 -18.10 -1.32 3.93
C THR A 38 -18.32 -1.86 2.53
N GLY A 39 -18.71 -1.00 1.58
CA GLY A 39 -18.90 -1.34 0.18
C GLY A 39 -17.69 -1.02 -0.71
N LYS A 40 -17.94 -1.00 -2.01
CA LYS A 40 -16.94 -0.72 -3.05
C LYS A 40 -16.77 0.78 -3.26
N VAL A 41 -15.57 1.17 -3.70
CA VAL A 41 -15.26 2.57 -4.06
C VAL A 41 -14.88 2.61 -5.53
N TYR A 42 -15.56 3.46 -6.30
CA TYR A 42 -15.32 3.63 -7.72
C TYR A 42 -14.83 5.05 -8.03
N PHE A 43 -13.59 5.20 -8.46
CA PHE A 43 -13.12 6.37 -9.18
C PHE A 43 -13.49 6.19 -10.65
N ALA A 44 -14.73 6.54 -10.99
CA ALA A 44 -15.31 6.33 -12.32
C ALA A 44 -14.81 7.39 -13.33
N LYS A 45 -15.21 7.27 -14.59
CA LYS A 45 -14.91 8.26 -15.64
C LYS A 45 -15.27 9.68 -15.17
N ASN A 46 -14.43 10.66 -15.48
CA ASN A 46 -14.44 12.07 -15.07
C ASN A 46 -13.99 12.33 -13.62
N SER A 47 -13.45 11.32 -12.91
CA SER A 47 -12.86 11.50 -11.58
C SER A 47 -11.37 11.85 -11.61
N LYS A 48 -10.80 12.08 -12.79
CA LYS A 48 -9.38 12.40 -12.98
C LYS A 48 -8.86 13.43 -11.96
N GLY A 49 -7.71 13.14 -11.38
CA GLY A 49 -7.08 14.00 -10.36
C GLY A 49 -7.70 13.87 -8.96
N SER A 50 -8.50 12.84 -8.71
CA SER A 50 -9.02 12.56 -7.37
C SER A 50 -7.97 11.97 -6.45
N SER A 51 -8.22 12.14 -5.14
CA SER A 51 -7.39 11.55 -4.10
C SER A 51 -8.20 10.96 -2.96
N MET A 52 -7.64 9.93 -2.30
CA MET A 52 -8.19 9.31 -1.09
C MET A 52 -7.08 9.07 -0.08
N THR A 53 -7.30 9.46 1.17
CA THR A 53 -6.37 9.24 2.28
C THR A 53 -7.08 8.93 3.58
N GLY A 54 -6.46 8.13 4.45
CA GLY A 54 -6.95 7.86 5.80
C GLY A 54 -8.23 7.00 5.86
N VAL A 55 -8.45 6.12 4.88
CA VAL A 55 -9.67 5.31 4.76
C VAL A 55 -9.33 3.82 4.82
N ARG A 56 -10.13 3.05 5.55
CA ARG A 56 -10.20 1.60 5.46
C ARG A 56 -11.36 1.21 4.55
N THR A 57 -11.15 0.28 3.63
CA THR A 57 -12.21 -0.28 2.80
C THR A 57 -12.39 -1.78 3.09
N GLU A 58 -13.63 -2.25 3.15
CA GLU A 58 -13.97 -3.68 3.22
C GLU A 58 -14.41 -4.22 1.85
N GLY A 59 -14.70 -3.33 0.92
CA GLY A 59 -14.90 -3.65 -0.49
C GLY A 59 -13.71 -3.20 -1.35
N ARG A 60 -13.73 -3.65 -2.60
CA ARG A 60 -12.68 -3.33 -3.58
C ARG A 60 -12.71 -1.85 -3.99
N VAL A 61 -11.52 -1.29 -4.21
CA VAL A 61 -11.35 0.04 -4.80
C VAL A 61 -11.07 -0.11 -6.29
N TYR A 62 -11.90 0.52 -7.12
CA TYR A 62 -11.78 0.53 -8.57
C TYR A 62 -11.26 1.89 -9.03
N VAL A 63 -10.13 1.87 -9.72
CA VAL A 63 -9.58 3.04 -10.40
C VAL A 63 -9.90 2.93 -11.88
N ARG A 64 -10.83 3.79 -12.36
CA ARG A 64 -11.31 3.82 -13.76
C ARG A 64 -11.02 5.14 -14.46
N ASP A 65 -10.13 5.94 -13.89
CA ASP A 65 -9.66 7.19 -14.48
C ASP A 65 -8.20 7.45 -14.10
N SER A 66 -7.59 8.40 -14.76
CA SER A 66 -6.17 8.72 -14.63
C SER A 66 -5.88 9.73 -13.50
N SER A 67 -4.62 9.82 -13.09
CA SER A 67 -4.13 10.76 -12.07
C SER A 67 -4.83 10.59 -10.72
N ILE A 68 -5.07 9.35 -10.33
CA ILE A 68 -5.66 9.01 -9.02
C ILE A 68 -4.55 8.78 -8.00
N THR A 69 -4.71 9.38 -6.83
CA THR A 69 -3.77 9.26 -5.71
C THR A 69 -4.46 8.60 -4.52
N ILE A 70 -3.92 7.49 -4.03
CA ILE A 70 -4.41 6.78 -2.84
C ILE A 70 -3.26 6.68 -1.84
N THR A 71 -3.42 7.25 -0.65
CA THR A 71 -2.35 7.26 0.35
C THR A 71 -2.88 6.96 1.74
N ARG A 72 -2.04 6.33 2.57
CA ARG A 72 -2.37 6.07 3.99
C ARG A 72 -3.74 5.42 4.15
N CYS A 73 -4.02 4.41 3.34
CA CYS A 73 -5.26 3.65 3.35
C CYS A 73 -5.00 2.19 3.68
N ASN A 74 -6.03 1.52 4.23
CA ASN A 74 -6.05 0.08 4.40
C ASN A 74 -7.13 -0.50 3.48
N LEU A 75 -6.70 -0.97 2.31
CA LEU A 75 -7.58 -1.42 1.24
C LEU A 75 -7.82 -2.92 1.33
N GLU A 76 -9.05 -3.33 1.09
CA GLU A 76 -9.37 -4.76 0.89
C GLU A 76 -8.70 -5.28 -0.38
N SER A 77 -8.97 -4.65 -1.52
CA SER A 77 -8.37 -4.95 -2.83
C SER A 77 -8.33 -3.69 -3.69
N LEU A 78 -7.43 -3.68 -4.66
CA LEU A 78 -7.29 -2.60 -5.63
C LEU A 78 -7.41 -3.16 -7.04
N GLU A 79 -8.25 -2.55 -7.87
CA GLU A 79 -8.36 -2.87 -9.29
C GLU A 79 -8.18 -1.61 -10.12
N ILE A 80 -7.15 -1.63 -10.98
CA ILE A 80 -6.87 -0.52 -11.91
C ILE A 80 -7.35 -0.97 -13.28
N GLN A 81 -8.54 -0.52 -13.65
CA GLN A 81 -9.25 -1.01 -14.83
C GLN A 81 -9.97 0.11 -15.55
N ASN A 82 -9.91 0.12 -16.87
CA ASN A 82 -10.80 0.92 -17.69
C ASN A 82 -11.40 0.10 -18.83
N GLY A 83 -12.66 0.36 -19.13
CA GLY A 83 -13.40 -0.31 -20.20
C GLY A 83 -13.05 0.14 -21.62
N SER A 84 -12.28 1.21 -21.88
CA SER A 84 -12.04 1.67 -23.25
C SER A 84 -10.89 2.68 -23.44
N ASN A 85 -10.31 3.24 -22.40
CA ASN A 85 -9.23 4.23 -22.52
C ASN A 85 -8.05 3.88 -21.60
N PRO A 86 -6.80 4.14 -22.00
CA PRO A 86 -5.64 3.93 -21.14
C PRO A 86 -5.77 4.71 -19.82
N ILE A 87 -5.51 4.02 -18.70
CA ILE A 87 -5.36 4.68 -17.39
C ILE A 87 -3.89 4.98 -17.18
N GLY A 88 -3.58 6.19 -16.75
CA GLY A 88 -2.22 6.58 -16.45
C GLY A 88 -2.08 7.42 -15.19
N PHE A 89 -0.84 7.43 -14.65
CA PHE A 89 -0.47 8.24 -13.49
C PHE A 89 -1.29 7.91 -12.24
N VAL A 90 -1.33 6.63 -11.86
CA VAL A 90 -1.91 6.19 -10.59
C VAL A 90 -0.80 6.09 -9.55
N TYR A 91 -1.00 6.73 -8.42
CA TYR A 91 -0.09 6.68 -7.28
C TYR A 91 -0.77 6.02 -6.08
N VAL A 92 -0.11 5.00 -5.53
CA VAL A 92 -0.52 4.33 -4.29
C VAL A 92 0.66 4.33 -3.33
N GLY A 93 0.54 5.04 -2.23
CA GLY A 93 1.64 5.19 -1.28
C GLY A 93 1.20 5.02 0.18
N ASP A 94 2.10 4.48 1.01
CA ASP A 94 1.88 4.33 2.44
C ASP A 94 0.59 3.56 2.78
N CYS A 95 0.26 2.54 1.99
CA CYS A 95 -0.98 1.77 2.11
C CYS A 95 -0.73 0.33 2.56
N ILE A 96 -1.76 -0.27 3.17
CA ILE A 96 -1.86 -1.70 3.37
C ILE A 96 -2.89 -2.22 2.36
N ILE A 97 -2.53 -3.22 1.55
CA ILE A 97 -3.47 -3.89 0.63
C ILE A 97 -3.55 -5.35 1.03
N ARG A 98 -4.77 -5.81 1.41
CA ARG A 98 -4.96 -7.07 2.11
C ARG A 98 -5.19 -8.28 1.21
N ASN A 99 -5.69 -8.07 -0.01
CA ASN A 99 -6.02 -9.18 -0.93
C ASN A 99 -5.43 -8.93 -2.33
N ASN A 100 -6.24 -8.62 -3.32
CA ASN A 100 -5.80 -8.60 -4.71
C ASN A 100 -5.39 -7.22 -5.20
N ILE A 101 -4.34 -7.18 -6.00
CA ILE A 101 -4.04 -6.06 -6.89
C ILE A 101 -4.23 -6.58 -8.32
N GLU A 102 -5.25 -6.09 -8.99
CA GLU A 102 -5.60 -6.55 -10.33
C GLU A 102 -5.47 -5.40 -11.34
N GLY A 103 -4.88 -5.72 -12.50
CA GLY A 103 -4.95 -4.88 -13.69
C GLY A 103 -6.01 -5.44 -14.63
N ALA A 104 -6.59 -4.58 -15.46
CA ALA A 104 -7.47 -5.06 -16.53
C ALA A 104 -6.69 -5.50 -17.77
N ASN A 105 -7.41 -6.15 -18.69
CA ASN A 105 -6.91 -6.51 -20.03
C ASN A 105 -6.49 -5.30 -20.90
N GLU A 106 -6.44 -4.11 -20.34
CA GLU A 106 -6.18 -2.86 -21.05
C GLU A 106 -4.90 -2.16 -20.58
N VAL A 107 -4.45 -1.20 -21.38
CA VAL A 107 -3.18 -0.52 -21.16
C VAL A 107 -3.28 0.40 -19.93
N VAL A 108 -2.64 0.00 -18.86
CA VAL A 108 -2.40 0.84 -17.69
C VAL A 108 -0.96 1.33 -17.73
N THR A 109 -0.75 2.64 -17.66
CA THR A 109 0.58 3.23 -17.81
C THR A 109 0.98 4.09 -16.62
N ASN A 110 2.28 4.09 -16.28
CA ASN A 110 2.82 4.95 -15.24
C ASN A 110 2.12 4.80 -13.88
N VAL A 111 2.07 3.59 -13.36
CA VAL A 111 1.57 3.29 -12.02
C VAL A 111 2.75 3.17 -11.07
N LEU A 112 2.70 3.89 -9.96
CA LEU A 112 3.66 3.78 -8.87
C LEU A 112 2.95 3.27 -7.61
N ILE A 113 3.43 2.15 -7.09
CA ILE A 113 3.07 1.64 -5.76
C ILE A 113 4.32 1.69 -4.90
N GLU A 114 4.34 2.50 -3.86
CA GLU A 114 5.52 2.61 -3.02
C GLU A 114 5.21 2.67 -1.53
N ARG A 115 6.16 2.21 -0.71
CA ARG A 115 6.04 2.16 0.74
C ARG A 115 4.73 1.53 1.20
N CYS A 116 4.40 0.38 0.62
CA CYS A 116 3.17 -0.35 0.93
C CYS A 116 3.46 -1.72 1.54
N ILE A 117 2.56 -2.17 2.41
CA ILE A 117 2.51 -3.56 2.86
C ILE A 117 1.48 -4.27 1.98
N LEU A 118 1.94 -5.25 1.20
CA LEU A 118 1.15 -5.90 0.16
C LEU A 118 0.95 -7.39 0.51
N ASN A 119 -0.16 -7.69 1.20
CA ASN A 119 -0.61 -9.07 1.38
C ASN A 119 -1.53 -9.47 0.22
N SER A 120 -1.01 -9.34 -0.98
CA SER A 120 -1.78 -9.38 -2.22
C SER A 120 -1.12 -10.26 -3.24
N ASN A 121 -1.91 -11.02 -3.99
CA ASN A 121 -1.46 -11.50 -5.28
C ASN A 121 -1.62 -10.39 -6.32
N PHE A 122 -0.75 -10.43 -7.31
CA PHE A 122 -0.82 -9.57 -8.48
C PHE A 122 -1.28 -10.40 -9.66
N GLY A 123 -2.42 -10.07 -10.24
CA GLY A 123 -2.96 -10.85 -11.34
C GLY A 123 -3.95 -10.13 -12.22
N GLY A 124 -4.32 -10.80 -13.29
CA GLY A 124 -5.39 -10.41 -14.19
C GLY A 124 -4.97 -9.46 -15.31
N GLY A 125 -5.04 -9.94 -16.55
CA GLY A 125 -5.12 -9.22 -17.79
C GLY A 125 -4.09 -8.12 -18.07
N ASN A 126 -3.06 -8.40 -18.61
CA ASN A 126 -1.69 -7.98 -18.51
C ASN A 126 -1.14 -7.09 -19.59
N LYS A 127 -1.62 -5.87 -19.70
CA LYS A 127 -0.96 -4.84 -20.52
C LYS A 127 -0.59 -3.63 -19.67
N THR A 128 0.10 -3.88 -18.52
CA THR A 128 0.69 -2.76 -17.79
C THR A 128 1.96 -2.31 -18.49
N ASN A 129 2.05 -1.04 -18.80
CA ASN A 129 3.29 -0.40 -19.22
C ASN A 129 3.77 0.51 -18.10
N ASN A 130 5.01 0.28 -17.60
CA ASN A 130 5.60 1.08 -16.54
C ASN A 130 4.86 1.01 -15.20
N LEU A 131 4.58 -0.19 -14.68
CA LEU A 131 4.25 -0.37 -13.27
C LEU A 131 5.54 -0.49 -12.47
N LEU A 132 5.76 0.42 -11.55
CA LEU A 132 6.85 0.37 -10.59
C LEU A 132 6.31 0.07 -9.19
N ILE A 133 6.79 -1.01 -8.58
CA ILE A 133 6.55 -1.37 -7.18
C ILE A 133 7.86 -1.16 -6.44
N LYS A 134 7.88 -0.18 -5.54
CA LYS A 134 9.13 0.29 -4.93
C LYS A 134 9.01 0.39 -3.42
N ASN A 135 10.08 0.00 -2.72
CA ASN A 135 10.16 0.13 -1.27
C ASN A 135 8.94 -0.49 -0.55
N CYS A 136 8.52 -1.68 -0.95
CA CYS A 136 7.37 -2.38 -0.40
C CYS A 136 7.78 -3.62 0.39
N VAL A 137 6.89 -4.10 1.29
CA VAL A 137 6.96 -5.42 1.88
C VAL A 137 5.82 -6.26 1.32
N LEU A 138 6.14 -7.35 0.62
CA LEU A 138 5.21 -8.23 -0.05
C LEU A 138 5.06 -9.50 0.78
N THR A 139 3.96 -9.60 1.52
CA THR A 139 3.73 -10.61 2.56
C THR A 139 2.91 -11.81 2.08
N TYR A 140 2.33 -11.75 0.88
CA TYR A 140 1.49 -12.83 0.35
C TYR A 140 2.30 -14.10 0.09
N ASN A 141 1.91 -15.20 0.69
CA ASN A 141 2.58 -16.51 0.57
C ASN A 141 1.67 -17.60 -0.06
N GLY A 142 0.67 -17.21 -0.84
CA GLY A 142 -0.17 -18.13 -1.61
C GLY A 142 0.42 -18.50 -2.96
N ASN A 143 -0.27 -19.39 -3.68
CA ASN A 143 0.07 -19.77 -5.05
C ASN A 143 -0.16 -18.59 -6.01
N TYR A 144 0.62 -18.55 -7.09
CA TYR A 144 0.43 -17.58 -8.19
C TYR A 144 0.50 -16.13 -7.74
N PHE A 145 1.56 -15.81 -6.98
CA PHE A 145 1.77 -14.46 -6.47
C PHE A 145 1.85 -13.42 -7.60
N LEU A 146 2.61 -13.71 -8.67
CA LEU A 146 2.69 -12.89 -9.88
C LEU A 146 2.13 -13.70 -11.06
N ARG A 147 0.90 -13.39 -11.47
CA ARG A 147 0.22 -14.15 -12.52
C ARG A 147 -0.11 -13.29 -13.72
N GLU A 148 0.37 -13.75 -14.90
CA GLU A 148 0.05 -13.14 -16.19
C GLU A 148 0.39 -11.63 -16.21
N LEU A 149 1.52 -11.22 -15.74
CA LEU A 149 2.02 -9.85 -15.66
C LEU A 149 3.07 -9.57 -16.72
N SER A 150 3.15 -8.33 -17.19
CA SER A 150 4.21 -7.89 -18.08
C SER A 150 4.64 -6.45 -17.81
N ASN A 151 5.92 -6.16 -18.10
CA ASN A 151 6.51 -4.82 -17.97
C ASN A 151 6.38 -4.21 -16.57
N ILE A 152 6.71 -5.01 -15.53
CA ILE A 152 6.70 -4.58 -14.14
C ILE A 152 8.11 -4.52 -13.59
N ILE A 153 8.40 -3.46 -12.85
CA ILE A 153 9.65 -3.30 -12.12
C ILE A 153 9.37 -3.40 -10.63
N PHE A 154 10.05 -4.31 -9.96
CA PHE A 154 10.13 -4.39 -8.51
C PHE A 154 11.48 -3.87 -8.06
N GLN A 155 11.49 -2.88 -7.19
CA GLN A 155 12.71 -2.22 -6.74
C GLN A 155 12.72 -2.03 -5.22
N ASN A 156 13.87 -2.27 -4.59
CA ASN A 156 14.10 -2.00 -3.18
C ASN A 156 13.04 -2.61 -2.25
N SER A 157 12.49 -3.77 -2.61
CA SER A 157 11.34 -4.37 -1.92
C SER A 157 11.73 -5.70 -1.28
N ILE A 158 10.93 -6.15 -0.29
CA ILE A 158 11.16 -7.39 0.43
C ILE A 158 10.02 -8.36 0.12
N PHE A 159 10.37 -9.58 -0.32
CA PHE A 159 9.43 -10.63 -0.70
C PHE A 159 9.47 -11.78 0.31
N LEU A 160 8.35 -12.03 0.99
CA LEU A 160 8.24 -13.06 2.02
C LEU A 160 7.72 -14.40 1.49
N SER A 161 7.31 -14.47 0.23
CA SER A 161 6.82 -15.72 -0.35
C SER A 161 7.92 -16.77 -0.51
N THR A 162 7.67 -17.94 0.06
CA THR A 162 8.49 -19.15 -0.13
C THR A 162 7.95 -20.09 -1.20
N ASN A 163 6.79 -19.76 -1.79
CA ASN A 163 6.04 -20.63 -2.68
C ASN A 163 6.80 -20.91 -4.00
N SER A 164 6.83 -22.16 -4.43
CA SER A 164 7.47 -22.58 -5.70
C SER A 164 6.75 -22.03 -6.95
N SER A 165 5.43 -21.88 -6.87
CA SER A 165 4.59 -21.32 -7.96
C SER A 165 4.46 -19.80 -7.85
N PHE A 166 5.57 -19.12 -7.57
CA PHE A 166 5.60 -17.68 -7.34
C PHE A 166 5.21 -16.86 -8.57
N ILE A 167 5.71 -17.23 -9.76
CA ILE A 167 5.46 -16.54 -11.03
C ILE A 167 4.86 -17.50 -12.03
N VAL A 168 3.72 -17.12 -12.63
CA VAL A 168 3.03 -17.91 -13.66
C VAL A 168 2.57 -17.02 -14.80
N GLY A 169 2.91 -17.40 -16.04
CA GLY A 169 2.46 -16.70 -17.25
C GLY A 169 2.92 -15.26 -17.40
N SER A 170 3.87 -14.83 -16.56
CA SER A 170 4.39 -13.46 -16.57
C SER A 170 5.64 -13.31 -17.42
N SER A 171 5.84 -12.13 -18.01
CA SER A 171 6.99 -11.82 -18.88
C SER A 171 7.50 -10.40 -18.62
N SER A 172 8.74 -10.13 -19.08
CA SER A 172 9.33 -8.77 -18.99
C SER A 172 9.29 -8.19 -17.57
N LEU A 173 9.55 -9.02 -16.55
CA LEU A 173 9.69 -8.58 -15.17
C LEU A 173 11.14 -8.15 -14.93
N THR A 174 11.28 -7.11 -14.11
CA THR A 174 12.57 -6.59 -13.68
C THR A 174 12.60 -6.51 -12.16
N PHE A 175 13.65 -7.07 -11.55
CA PHE A 175 13.86 -7.05 -10.11
C PHE A 175 15.20 -6.38 -9.80
N ILE A 176 15.19 -5.27 -9.07
CA ILE A 176 16.38 -4.47 -8.77
C ILE A 176 16.49 -4.28 -7.25
N ASN A 177 17.60 -4.75 -6.68
CA ASN A 177 17.93 -4.56 -5.27
C ASN A 177 16.81 -4.98 -4.32
N ASN A 178 16.21 -6.16 -4.56
CA ASN A 178 15.18 -6.72 -3.69
C ASN A 178 15.76 -7.81 -2.78
N LEU A 179 15.11 -8.03 -1.65
CA LEU A 179 15.42 -9.12 -0.73
C LEU A 179 14.33 -10.20 -0.80
N PHE A 180 14.74 -11.45 -0.88
CA PHE A 180 13.84 -12.60 -0.98
C PHE A 180 14.13 -13.63 0.11
N VAL A 181 13.09 -14.15 0.75
CA VAL A 181 13.22 -15.28 1.68
C VAL A 181 13.38 -16.61 0.95
N ARG A 182 13.03 -16.68 -0.32
CA ARG A 182 13.10 -17.88 -1.16
C ARG A 182 14.44 -18.02 -1.89
N PRO A 183 14.76 -19.22 -2.41
CA PRO A 183 15.86 -19.41 -3.35
C PRO A 183 15.70 -18.58 -4.63
N ALA A 184 16.81 -18.34 -5.29
CA ALA A 184 16.83 -17.69 -6.60
C ALA A 184 15.97 -18.47 -7.61
N PHE A 185 15.38 -17.73 -8.54
CA PHE A 185 14.55 -18.33 -9.58
C PHE A 185 15.41 -19.15 -10.54
N SER A 186 15.00 -20.39 -10.82
CA SER A 186 15.60 -21.23 -11.86
C SER A 186 14.88 -21.02 -13.20
N ASN A 187 15.63 -21.01 -14.30
CA ASN A 187 15.11 -20.98 -15.68
C ASN A 187 14.25 -19.76 -16.04
N ILE A 188 14.68 -18.54 -15.65
CA ILE A 188 13.89 -17.33 -15.87
C ILE A 188 14.64 -16.33 -16.74
N THR A 189 13.92 -15.75 -17.70
CA THR A 189 14.34 -14.67 -18.61
C THR A 189 14.04 -13.27 -18.06
N PHE A 190 14.06 -13.10 -16.73
CA PHE A 190 13.82 -11.81 -16.11
C PHE A 190 15.11 -11.04 -15.90
N VAL A 191 15.02 -9.70 -15.90
CA VAL A 191 16.16 -8.87 -15.52
C VAL A 191 16.29 -8.88 -14.00
N MET A 192 17.45 -9.33 -13.51
CA MET A 192 17.76 -9.50 -12.09
C MET A 192 19.04 -8.75 -11.77
N THR A 193 18.99 -7.70 -10.96
CA THR A 193 20.17 -6.90 -10.61
C THR A 193 20.19 -6.64 -9.10
N GLY A 194 21.30 -6.98 -8.44
CA GLY A 194 21.54 -6.63 -7.04
C GLY A 194 20.60 -7.29 -6.02
N ASN A 195 19.86 -8.34 -6.42
CA ASN A 195 18.91 -9.00 -5.51
C ASN A 195 19.64 -9.99 -4.58
N ILE A 196 19.12 -10.14 -3.36
CA ILE A 196 19.60 -11.10 -2.36
C ILE A 196 18.50 -12.12 -2.11
N PHE A 197 18.88 -13.39 -2.01
CA PHE A 197 17.96 -14.53 -1.85
C PHE A 197 18.30 -15.34 -0.60
N GLU A 198 17.35 -16.17 -0.17
CA GLU A 198 17.51 -17.15 0.93
C GLU A 198 17.79 -16.50 2.29
N VAL A 199 17.25 -15.30 2.52
CA VAL A 199 17.35 -14.67 3.83
C VAL A 199 16.10 -15.05 4.64
N PRO A 200 16.23 -15.79 5.74
CA PRO A 200 15.08 -16.16 6.56
C PRO A 200 14.33 -14.93 7.08
N GLU A 201 13.01 -14.95 7.06
CA GLU A 201 12.18 -13.84 7.55
C GLU A 201 12.52 -13.47 9.00
N SER A 202 12.80 -14.48 9.83
CA SER A 202 13.23 -14.31 11.22
C SER A 202 14.52 -13.49 11.36
N ASP A 203 15.35 -13.44 10.33
CA ASP A 203 16.62 -12.69 10.36
C ASP A 203 16.46 -11.27 9.81
N ILE A 204 15.39 -11.03 9.08
CA ILE A 204 15.12 -9.72 8.45
C ILE A 204 14.45 -8.76 9.45
N PHE A 205 13.31 -9.13 10.02
CA PHE A 205 12.44 -8.20 10.74
C PHE A 205 12.53 -8.32 12.25
N VAL A 206 12.29 -7.22 12.93
CA VAL A 206 12.21 -7.16 14.39
C VAL A 206 11.03 -8.01 14.88
N ASP A 207 9.82 -7.82 14.30
CA ASP A 207 8.61 -8.56 14.70
C ASP A 207 7.53 -8.46 13.60
N SER A 208 7.74 -9.14 12.49
CA SER A 208 6.80 -9.14 11.36
C SER A 208 5.42 -9.74 11.72
N ALA A 209 5.37 -10.66 12.65
CA ALA A 209 4.13 -11.29 13.11
C ALA A 209 3.15 -10.27 13.71
N ASN A 210 3.67 -9.22 14.35
CA ASN A 210 2.89 -8.12 14.90
C ASN A 210 2.92 -6.86 14.01
N GLY A 211 3.30 -7.00 12.74
CA GLY A 211 3.33 -5.89 11.76
C GLY A 211 4.51 -4.94 11.91
N ASN A 212 5.50 -5.27 12.72
CA ASN A 212 6.73 -4.50 12.85
C ASN A 212 7.75 -4.96 11.81
N TYR A 213 7.77 -4.30 10.67
CA TYR A 213 8.66 -4.57 9.54
C TYR A 213 9.98 -3.76 9.59
N HIS A 214 10.39 -3.27 10.74
CA HIS A 214 11.73 -2.71 10.89
C HIS A 214 12.78 -3.81 10.71
N ILE A 215 13.81 -3.49 9.92
CA ILE A 215 14.91 -4.43 9.67
C ILE A 215 15.76 -4.54 10.93
N LYS A 216 16.11 -5.78 11.31
CA LYS A 216 17.03 -6.03 12.41
C LYS A 216 18.41 -5.43 12.13
N PRO A 217 19.08 -4.81 13.11
CA PRO A 217 20.44 -4.30 12.94
C PRO A 217 21.44 -5.39 12.52
N THR A 218 21.14 -6.65 12.81
CA THR A 218 21.96 -7.82 12.41
C THR A 218 21.84 -8.19 10.94
N CYS A 219 20.74 -7.76 10.25
CA CYS A 219 20.54 -7.99 8.82
C CYS A 219 21.24 -6.90 7.99
N THR A 220 22.56 -6.78 8.15
CA THR A 220 23.36 -5.69 7.55
C THR A 220 23.21 -5.57 6.04
N GLN A 221 23.04 -6.71 5.35
CA GLN A 221 22.83 -6.74 3.90
C GLN A 221 21.53 -6.04 3.47
N ALA A 222 20.47 -6.07 4.27
CA ALA A 222 19.21 -5.41 3.96
C ALA A 222 19.25 -3.90 4.23
N LEU A 223 20.10 -3.46 5.17
CA LEU A 223 20.21 -2.06 5.59
C LEU A 223 20.87 -1.15 4.55
N THR A 224 21.54 -1.73 3.56
CA THR A 224 22.27 -0.96 2.52
C THR A 224 21.98 -1.44 1.10
N LEU A 225 20.99 -2.34 0.94
CA LEU A 225 20.71 -2.98 -0.34
C LEU A 225 20.02 -2.04 -1.34
N ALA A 226 19.26 -1.06 -0.89
CA ALA A 226 18.49 -0.20 -1.79
C ALA A 226 19.40 0.54 -2.79
N THR A 227 18.84 0.94 -3.92
CA THR A 227 19.57 1.61 -5.01
C THR A 227 20.24 2.93 -4.61
N ASP A 228 19.81 3.53 -3.50
CA ASP A 228 20.38 4.72 -2.89
C ASP A 228 21.29 4.43 -1.68
N GLY A 229 21.60 3.14 -1.45
CA GLY A 229 22.44 2.70 -0.34
C GLY A 229 21.75 2.68 1.03
N LYS A 230 20.42 2.86 1.08
CA LYS A 230 19.62 2.75 2.30
C LYS A 230 19.04 1.35 2.47
N GLU A 231 18.25 1.16 3.53
CA GLU A 231 17.55 -0.11 3.73
C GLU A 231 16.46 -0.34 2.68
N VAL A 232 16.20 -1.60 2.36
CA VAL A 232 15.08 -2.00 1.50
C VAL A 232 13.77 -2.07 2.30
N GLY A 233 12.65 -2.06 1.59
CA GLY A 233 11.32 -2.12 2.20
C GLY A 233 10.79 -0.75 2.58
N ILE A 234 9.76 -0.73 3.43
CA ILE A 234 8.89 0.44 3.64
C ILE A 234 9.54 1.59 4.42
N TYR A 235 10.65 1.36 5.10
CA TYR A 235 11.32 2.38 5.91
C TYR A 235 12.56 2.99 5.24
N GLY A 236 13.06 2.40 4.16
CA GLY A 236 14.30 2.79 3.48
C GLY A 236 14.21 4.06 2.60
N THR A 237 13.39 5.03 2.96
CA THR A 237 13.22 6.27 2.20
C THR A 237 13.34 7.50 3.10
N ASP A 238 13.52 8.69 2.51
CA ASP A 238 13.51 9.96 3.26
C ASP A 238 12.15 10.24 3.92
N ASN A 239 11.08 9.66 3.38
CA ASN A 239 9.73 9.69 3.95
C ASN A 239 9.28 8.25 4.22
N PRO A 240 9.74 7.61 5.30
CA PRO A 240 9.42 6.23 5.58
C PRO A 240 7.93 6.04 5.86
N PHE A 241 7.45 4.81 5.64
CA PHE A 241 6.10 4.41 6.01
C PHE A 241 5.85 4.73 7.49
N LEU A 242 4.83 5.52 7.75
CA LEU A 242 4.41 5.79 9.11
C LEU A 242 3.43 4.71 9.55
N VAL A 243 3.90 3.79 10.39
CA VAL A 243 2.98 2.91 11.10
C VAL A 243 2.04 3.81 11.90
N PRO A 244 0.72 3.68 11.73
CA PRO A 244 -0.24 4.57 12.38
C PRO A 244 -0.05 4.68 13.90
N THR A 245 0.43 3.62 14.54
CA THR A 245 0.69 3.58 15.99
C THR A 245 1.80 4.53 16.47
N PHE A 246 2.67 5.02 15.59
CA PHE A 246 3.76 5.95 15.94
C PHE A 246 3.46 7.40 15.54
N ALA A 247 2.46 7.64 14.70
CA ALA A 247 2.04 9.00 14.38
C ALA A 247 1.44 9.69 15.63
N PRO A 248 1.69 11.00 15.85
CA PRO A 248 0.99 11.74 16.87
C PRO A 248 -0.51 11.60 16.70
N ARG A 249 -1.22 11.26 17.76
CA ARG A 249 -2.66 10.96 17.71
C ARG A 249 -3.40 11.62 18.87
N PHE A 250 -4.65 11.92 18.63
CA PHE A 250 -5.55 12.31 19.70
C PHE A 250 -6.01 11.08 20.47
N ILE A 251 -5.73 11.06 21.77
CA ILE A 251 -6.22 10.02 22.69
C ILE A 251 -7.64 10.33 23.13
N SER A 252 -7.91 11.60 23.40
CA SER A 252 -9.24 12.06 23.74
C SER A 252 -9.49 13.50 23.28
N ILE A 253 -10.73 13.78 22.95
CA ILE A 253 -11.24 15.12 22.67
C ILE A 253 -12.52 15.27 23.49
N ASN A 254 -12.50 16.15 24.48
CA ASN A 254 -13.65 16.43 25.32
C ASN A 254 -14.10 17.87 25.10
N ASN A 255 -15.33 18.06 24.66
CA ASN A 255 -15.95 19.35 24.47
C ASN A 255 -16.91 19.65 25.64
N ALA A 256 -16.99 20.90 26.06
CA ALA A 256 -18.06 21.31 26.96
C ALA A 256 -19.42 21.17 26.24
N GLU A 257 -20.45 20.82 26.98
CA GLU A 257 -21.82 20.70 26.45
C GLU A 257 -22.42 22.04 26.03
N SER A 258 -21.90 23.14 26.58
CA SER A 258 -22.37 24.48 26.28
C SER A 258 -21.20 25.48 26.28
N THR A 259 -21.42 26.64 25.65
CA THR A 259 -20.48 27.74 25.68
C THR A 259 -20.62 28.51 27.00
N LYS A 260 -19.50 28.98 27.53
CA LYS A 260 -19.43 29.92 28.64
C LYS A 260 -18.76 31.21 28.13
N ASP A 261 -19.39 32.35 28.31
CA ASP A 261 -18.89 33.64 27.84
C ASP A 261 -18.53 33.65 26.33
N GLY A 262 -19.40 32.99 25.52
CA GLY A 262 -19.16 32.82 24.07
C GLY A 262 -18.00 31.90 23.69
N LYS A 263 -17.40 31.20 24.64
CA LYS A 263 -16.29 30.29 24.42
C LYS A 263 -16.70 28.85 24.68
N LEU A 264 -16.36 27.94 23.75
CA LEU A 264 -16.49 26.52 23.94
C LEU A 264 -15.18 25.97 24.52
N SER A 265 -15.24 25.33 25.68
CA SER A 265 -14.08 24.66 26.26
C SER A 265 -13.83 23.33 25.55
N VAL A 266 -12.62 23.16 25.01
CA VAL A 266 -12.18 21.91 24.37
C VAL A 266 -10.90 21.45 25.07
N LYS A 267 -10.91 20.23 25.59
CA LYS A 267 -9.72 19.58 26.15
C LYS A 267 -9.29 18.47 25.19
N MET A 268 -8.06 18.54 24.69
CA MET A 268 -7.46 17.53 23.83
C MET A 268 -6.24 16.89 24.52
N THR A 269 -6.15 15.57 24.43
CA THR A 269 -4.96 14.82 24.85
C THR A 269 -4.34 14.21 23.59
N VAL A 270 -3.06 14.52 23.38
CA VAL A 270 -2.28 14.00 22.25
C VAL A 270 -1.17 13.09 22.79
N GLU A 271 -0.98 11.95 22.18
CA GLU A 271 0.14 11.04 22.44
C GLU A 271 1.03 11.01 21.20
N ALA A 272 2.35 11.06 21.40
CA ALA A 272 3.34 10.72 20.40
C ALA A 272 4.23 9.60 20.99
N ARG A 273 4.42 8.52 20.22
CA ARG A 273 5.31 7.43 20.62
C ARG A 273 6.64 7.57 19.88
N ASN A 274 7.74 7.31 20.57
CA ASN A 274 9.05 7.21 19.93
C ASN A 274 9.08 5.96 19.01
N ARG A 275 9.76 6.09 17.89
CA ARG A 275 10.03 4.98 16.94
C ARG A 275 10.94 3.93 17.56
#